data_6e3f7f3819ed9f85e03621ae89a91d4c
#
_entry.id   6e3f7f3819ed9f85e03621ae89a91d4c
#
_cell.length_a   1.000
_cell.length_b   1.000
_cell.length_c   1.000
_cell.angle_alpha   90.00
_cell.angle_beta   90.00
_cell.angle_gamma   90.00
#
_symmetry.space_group_name_H-M   'P 1'
#
loop_
_entity.id
_entity.type
_entity.pdbx_description
1 polymer ?
#
loop_
_entity_poly.entity_id
_entity_poly.type
_entity_poly.pdbx_seq_one_letter_code
_entity_poly.pdbx_strand_id
1 'polypeptide(L)'
;MRSVRFKIAAVTITAILTSLLAFIIVGVYTLGGESDRNSVEKMNLLSKNAQGKVDGHLNGLKHSVDLMTHFAGNSLEKMNLKECGVTAASVKTGRTPEQVRMLDDLMKKHCEEVQKAFGSIAEYTDGITSYYYYINPDLCSSELGFFYSKIGKTSFEKNQAILLFRPDPFDKESSAWYFEPVTKGKACWVGPYRAPLLGKLQTFSYVTPIYHYGVLIGVLGMDTLFYNITVPVRAVRVYDSGFAFLLDSDGHIVYHPVIAMGKTLNEVSRGLSPEMFQGLDNGSELIRYDVDGELRQLSFTTMSNGLKLAVSAPVKEIFSSWRQMTRFILMAAVAILILFTIATLFVVEAVTKPLLQLASASKKLAAGDFDVKLDYTGDDEVGILTQTFRQMRDRLKLYIGDLNSRAYSDALTGIRNKGAFDIYSERLNNKIHLHDTNDRPEFAIVMFDCNWLKNINDAYGHERGDVYLKTASKSICRIFAHSPVFRLGGDEFAVLLQGDDYMNRESLLQRFDSTAEEVNAEVSNPWEKISMARGIAVFLPDTDVEVGQVLRRADERMYENKREMKVSAVPPVPAY
;
A
#
# COMPACT_ATOMS: atom_id res chain seq x y z
N MET A 1 23.65 -12.37 -20.14
CA MET A 1 22.19 -12.58 -19.93
C MET A 1 21.85 -12.29 -18.46
N ARG A 2 20.90 -11.40 -18.17
CA ARG A 2 20.44 -11.17 -16.79
C ARG A 2 19.80 -12.45 -16.25
N SER A 3 20.14 -12.85 -15.02
CA SER A 3 19.66 -14.09 -14.41
C SER A 3 18.13 -14.12 -14.32
N VAL A 4 17.53 -15.29 -14.34
CA VAL A 4 16.08 -15.49 -14.17
C VAL A 4 15.59 -14.82 -12.88
N ARG A 5 16.39 -14.87 -11.81
CA ARG A 5 16.13 -14.16 -10.54
C ARG A 5 15.88 -12.68 -10.76
N PHE A 6 16.75 -11.99 -11.49
CA PHE A 6 16.63 -10.57 -11.77
C PHE A 6 15.36 -10.24 -12.58
N LYS A 7 15.03 -11.08 -13.56
CA LYS A 7 13.84 -10.89 -14.40
C LYS A 7 12.54 -11.01 -13.57
N ILE A 8 12.41 -12.06 -12.77
CA ILE A 8 11.22 -12.28 -11.93
C ILE A 8 11.11 -11.16 -10.90
N ALA A 9 12.18 -10.85 -10.16
CA ALA A 9 12.17 -9.76 -9.17
C ALA A 9 11.83 -8.42 -9.82
N ALA A 10 12.40 -8.08 -10.97
CA ALA A 10 12.12 -6.83 -11.67
C ALA A 10 10.66 -6.73 -12.11
N VAL A 11 10.08 -7.79 -12.68
CA VAL A 11 8.68 -7.79 -13.12
C VAL A 11 7.73 -7.67 -11.94
N THR A 12 7.94 -8.44 -10.87
CA THR A 12 7.05 -8.40 -9.68
C THR A 12 7.17 -7.06 -8.95
N ILE A 13 8.37 -6.53 -8.75
CA ILE A 13 8.56 -5.22 -8.10
C ILE A 13 7.94 -4.10 -8.95
N THR A 14 8.10 -4.15 -10.28
CA THR A 14 7.48 -3.15 -11.18
C THR A 14 5.96 -3.24 -11.11
N ALA A 15 5.37 -4.44 -11.09
CA ALA A 15 3.93 -4.62 -10.96
C ALA A 15 3.40 -4.09 -9.61
N ILE A 16 4.12 -4.33 -8.52
CA ILE A 16 3.77 -3.79 -7.19
C ILE A 16 3.85 -2.26 -7.19
N LEU A 17 4.91 -1.68 -7.75
CA LEU A 17 5.08 -0.22 -7.84
C LEU A 17 3.97 0.43 -8.66
N THR A 18 3.63 -0.12 -9.81
CA THR A 18 2.56 0.42 -10.67
C THR A 18 1.19 0.32 -9.99
N SER A 19 0.89 -0.78 -9.31
CA SER A 19 -0.34 -0.97 -8.55
C SER A 19 -0.44 0.00 -7.36
N LEU A 20 0.63 0.14 -6.57
CA LEU A 20 0.68 1.10 -5.46
C LEU A 20 0.56 2.54 -5.95
N LEU A 21 1.23 2.90 -7.04
CA LEU A 21 1.13 4.24 -7.63
C LEU A 21 -0.30 4.54 -8.07
N ALA A 22 -0.96 3.61 -8.75
CA ALA A 22 -2.36 3.75 -9.14
C ALA A 22 -3.27 3.91 -7.91
N PHE A 23 -3.07 3.10 -6.86
CA PHE A 23 -3.83 3.21 -5.62
C PHE A 23 -3.62 4.57 -4.92
N ILE A 24 -2.38 5.06 -4.85
CA ILE A 24 -2.08 6.38 -4.28
C ILE A 24 -2.75 7.49 -5.09
N ILE A 25 -2.66 7.46 -6.43
CA ILE A 25 -3.26 8.48 -7.30
C ILE A 25 -4.78 8.50 -7.10
N VAL A 26 -5.44 7.33 -7.16
CA VAL A 26 -6.89 7.23 -6.95
C VAL A 26 -7.27 7.68 -5.54
N GLY A 27 -6.55 7.23 -4.52
CA GLY A 27 -6.79 7.61 -3.12
C GLY A 27 -6.64 9.12 -2.87
N VAL A 28 -5.59 9.72 -3.40
CA VAL A 28 -5.35 11.18 -3.25
C VAL A 28 -6.41 11.98 -4.02
N TYR A 29 -6.78 11.55 -5.21
CA TYR A 29 -7.78 12.25 -6.03
C TYR A 29 -9.19 12.17 -5.41
N THR A 30 -9.62 11.00 -4.99
CA THR A 30 -10.96 10.80 -4.38
C THR A 30 -11.06 11.52 -3.02
N LEU A 31 -10.06 11.37 -2.16
CA LEU A 31 -10.03 12.04 -0.85
C LEU A 31 -9.92 13.56 -0.96
N GLY A 32 -9.20 14.07 -1.98
CA GLY A 32 -9.10 15.51 -2.22
C GLY A 32 -10.46 16.11 -2.58
N GLY A 33 -11.19 15.49 -3.52
CA GLY A 33 -12.52 15.93 -3.91
C GLY A 33 -13.56 15.85 -2.79
N GLU A 34 -13.53 14.79 -1.99
CA GLU A 34 -14.42 14.68 -0.80
C GLU A 34 -14.06 15.70 0.28
N SER A 35 -12.78 15.99 0.51
CA SER A 35 -12.36 16.98 1.50
C SER A 35 -12.84 18.39 1.15
N ASP A 36 -12.76 18.78 -0.12
CA ASP A 36 -13.29 20.06 -0.58
C ASP A 36 -14.82 20.14 -0.37
N ARG A 37 -15.55 19.12 -0.79
CA ARG A 37 -17.01 19.06 -0.65
C ARG A 37 -17.46 19.09 0.82
N ASN A 38 -16.84 18.28 1.66
CA ASN A 38 -17.13 18.24 3.09
C ASN A 38 -16.81 19.57 3.78
N SER A 39 -15.77 20.28 3.35
CA SER A 39 -15.39 21.59 3.88
C SER A 39 -16.42 22.66 3.52
N VAL A 40 -16.88 22.67 2.27
CA VAL A 40 -17.96 23.54 1.80
C VAL A 40 -19.23 23.29 2.64
N GLU A 41 -19.64 22.03 2.74
CA GLU A 41 -20.86 21.65 3.46
C GLU A 41 -20.78 22.01 4.96
N LYS A 42 -19.64 21.73 5.61
CA LYS A 42 -19.42 22.07 7.02
C LYS A 42 -19.44 23.57 7.26
N MET A 43 -18.76 24.37 6.43
CA MET A 43 -18.74 25.81 6.57
C MET A 43 -20.15 26.42 6.34
N ASN A 44 -20.87 25.93 5.33
CA ASN A 44 -22.24 26.36 5.05
C ASN A 44 -23.19 25.96 6.16
N LEU A 45 -23.09 24.77 6.73
CA LEU A 45 -23.92 24.35 7.85
C LEU A 45 -23.68 25.22 9.08
N LEU A 46 -22.43 25.54 9.39
CA LEU A 46 -22.07 26.41 10.50
C LEU A 46 -22.56 27.84 10.30
N SER A 47 -22.43 28.36 9.06
CA SER A 47 -22.98 29.67 8.69
C SER A 47 -24.50 29.71 8.85
N LYS A 48 -25.24 28.72 8.32
CA LYS A 48 -26.69 28.60 8.46
C LYS A 48 -27.14 28.41 9.90
N ASN A 49 -26.44 27.63 10.71
CA ASN A 49 -26.78 27.47 12.12
C ASN A 49 -26.59 28.76 12.91
N ALA A 50 -25.52 29.50 12.65
CA ALA A 50 -25.29 30.81 13.26
C ALA A 50 -26.35 31.82 12.80
N GLN A 51 -26.65 31.85 11.49
CA GLN A 51 -27.74 32.65 10.93
C GLN A 51 -29.07 32.34 11.64
N GLY A 52 -29.46 31.07 11.73
CA GLY A 52 -30.73 30.66 12.33
C GLY A 52 -30.89 31.14 13.77
N LYS A 53 -29.81 31.15 14.58
CA LYS A 53 -29.83 31.67 15.94
C LYS A 53 -30.03 33.18 15.97
N VAL A 54 -29.33 33.92 15.12
CA VAL A 54 -29.46 35.38 15.07
C VAL A 54 -30.79 35.77 14.43
N ASP A 55 -31.18 35.16 13.34
CA ASP A 55 -32.46 35.41 12.64
C ASP A 55 -33.67 35.08 13.52
N GLY A 56 -33.57 34.08 14.40
CA GLY A 56 -34.61 33.77 15.36
C GLY A 56 -34.95 34.98 16.24
N HIS A 57 -33.95 35.65 16.80
CA HIS A 57 -34.14 36.89 17.58
C HIS A 57 -34.63 38.05 16.72
N LEU A 58 -34.01 38.27 15.56
CA LEU A 58 -34.39 39.36 14.66
C LEU A 58 -35.82 39.19 14.13
N ASN A 59 -36.23 38.00 13.75
CA ASN A 59 -37.57 37.72 13.27
C ASN A 59 -38.62 37.85 14.38
N GLY A 60 -38.32 37.43 15.62
CA GLY A 60 -39.17 37.65 16.78
C GLY A 60 -39.44 39.14 17.00
N LEU A 61 -38.38 39.94 16.98
CA LEU A 61 -38.48 41.41 17.12
C LEU A 61 -39.26 42.02 15.94
N LYS A 62 -38.98 41.63 14.71
CA LYS A 62 -39.73 42.08 13.53
C LYS A 62 -41.21 41.76 13.63
N HIS A 63 -41.58 40.52 13.95
CA HIS A 63 -42.97 40.12 14.08
C HIS A 63 -43.72 40.92 15.18
N SER A 64 -43.05 41.20 16.29
CA SER A 64 -43.62 41.98 17.37
C SER A 64 -43.91 43.43 16.95
N VAL A 65 -42.98 44.04 16.21
CA VAL A 65 -43.18 45.41 15.67
C VAL A 65 -44.25 45.40 14.57
N ASP A 66 -44.25 44.44 13.66
CA ASP A 66 -45.25 44.31 12.59
C ASP A 66 -46.67 44.15 13.20
N LEU A 67 -46.82 43.30 14.23
CA LEU A 67 -48.09 43.12 14.96
C LEU A 67 -48.55 44.43 15.61
N MET A 68 -47.59 45.12 16.24
CA MET A 68 -47.91 46.41 16.85
C MET A 68 -48.24 47.51 15.84
N THR A 69 -47.62 47.45 14.65
CA THR A 69 -47.95 48.33 13.53
C THR A 69 -49.41 48.19 13.13
N HIS A 70 -49.84 46.92 12.96
CA HIS A 70 -51.26 46.63 12.68
C HIS A 70 -52.20 47.05 13.79
N PHE A 71 -51.80 46.81 15.06
CA PHE A 71 -52.60 47.23 16.20
C PHE A 71 -52.77 48.79 16.27
N ALA A 72 -51.67 49.53 16.13
CA ALA A 72 -51.65 50.96 16.07
C ALA A 72 -52.48 51.51 14.91
N GLY A 73 -52.35 50.92 13.71
CA GLY A 73 -53.22 51.31 12.59
C GLY A 73 -54.70 51.11 12.84
N ASN A 74 -55.10 49.94 13.36
CA ASN A 74 -56.49 49.66 13.70
C ASN A 74 -57.04 50.54 14.80
N SER A 75 -56.20 50.94 15.77
CA SER A 75 -56.61 51.92 16.80
C SER A 75 -56.86 53.27 16.17
N LEU A 76 -56.04 53.70 15.22
CA LEU A 76 -56.23 54.98 14.50
C LEU A 76 -57.45 54.99 13.57
N GLU A 77 -57.82 53.86 12.95
CA GLU A 77 -59.00 53.74 12.11
C GLU A 77 -60.31 53.98 12.88
N LYS A 78 -60.33 53.71 14.20
CA LYS A 78 -61.44 53.95 15.07
C LYS A 78 -61.59 55.44 15.50
N MET A 79 -60.59 56.25 15.16
CA MET A 79 -60.48 57.65 15.50
C MET A 79 -60.84 58.55 14.30
N ASN A 80 -61.69 59.51 14.48
CA ASN A 80 -62.03 60.44 13.40
C ASN A 80 -61.04 61.61 13.35
N LEU A 81 -59.81 61.40 12.91
CA LEU A 81 -58.77 62.42 12.85
C LEU A 81 -59.12 63.57 11.87
N LYS A 82 -60.05 63.35 10.95
CA LYS A 82 -60.52 64.42 10.04
C LYS A 82 -61.28 65.52 10.75
N GLU A 83 -62.03 65.17 11.80
CA GLU A 83 -62.71 66.16 12.61
C GLU A 83 -61.73 67.04 13.39
N CYS A 84 -60.58 66.56 13.72
CA CYS A 84 -59.48 67.30 14.32
C CYS A 84 -58.68 68.16 13.31
N GLY A 85 -59.12 68.24 12.05
CA GLY A 85 -58.46 69.06 11.05
C GLY A 85 -57.11 68.47 10.51
N VAL A 86 -56.88 67.16 10.70
CA VAL A 86 -55.66 66.49 10.22
C VAL A 86 -55.87 66.05 8.82
N THR A 87 -55.09 66.61 7.88
CA THR A 87 -55.04 66.19 6.49
C THR A 87 -53.60 66.15 6.00
N ALA A 88 -53.32 65.40 4.90
CA ALA A 88 -52.00 65.31 4.33
C ALA A 88 -51.40 66.68 3.92
N ALA A 89 -52.28 67.69 3.61
CA ALA A 89 -51.88 69.01 3.17
C ALA A 89 -51.68 70.01 4.36
N SER A 90 -52.17 69.71 5.54
CA SER A 90 -52.10 70.64 6.67
C SER A 90 -51.84 69.92 8.02
N VAL A 91 -50.58 69.52 8.23
CA VAL A 91 -50.18 68.90 9.49
C VAL A 91 -49.93 69.94 10.58
N LYS A 92 -49.46 71.12 10.27
CA LYS A 92 -49.02 72.15 11.20
C LYS A 92 -49.94 73.39 11.30
N THR A 93 -50.69 73.72 10.27
CA THR A 93 -51.35 75.01 10.12
C THR A 93 -52.84 74.85 9.82
N GLY A 94 -53.64 75.79 10.29
CA GLY A 94 -55.08 75.91 9.97
C GLY A 94 -56.01 75.15 10.95
N ARG A 95 -55.54 74.67 12.11
CA ARG A 95 -56.35 74.02 13.11
C ARG A 95 -56.80 75.01 14.17
N THR A 96 -58.06 74.90 14.59
CA THR A 96 -58.59 75.68 15.73
C THR A 96 -58.04 75.20 17.10
N PRO A 97 -57.96 76.02 18.13
CA PRO A 97 -57.51 75.57 19.46
C PRO A 97 -58.31 74.39 20.02
N GLU A 98 -59.57 74.22 19.64
CA GLU A 98 -60.43 73.12 20.03
C GLU A 98 -60.03 71.81 19.29
N GLN A 99 -59.82 71.93 18.02
CA GLN A 99 -59.30 70.81 17.19
C GLN A 99 -57.94 70.29 17.68
N VAL A 100 -57.09 71.22 18.13
CA VAL A 100 -55.74 70.83 18.67
C VAL A 100 -55.94 70.09 20.01
N ARG A 101 -56.77 70.57 20.93
CA ARG A 101 -57.06 69.88 22.18
C ARG A 101 -57.69 68.50 21.96
N MET A 102 -58.66 68.43 21.04
CA MET A 102 -59.34 67.18 20.71
C MET A 102 -58.35 66.18 20.14
N LEU A 103 -57.44 66.62 19.28
CA LEU A 103 -56.38 65.76 18.73
C LEU A 103 -55.42 65.29 19.83
N ASP A 104 -54.97 66.19 20.71
CA ASP A 104 -54.04 65.80 21.79
C ASP A 104 -54.68 64.77 22.71
N ASP A 105 -55.96 64.89 23.06
CA ASP A 105 -56.69 63.94 23.90
C ASP A 105 -56.87 62.56 23.18
N LEU A 106 -57.23 62.59 21.89
CA LEU A 106 -57.33 61.35 21.08
C LEU A 106 -55.98 60.63 20.95
N MET A 107 -54.91 61.35 20.65
CA MET A 107 -53.58 60.83 20.52
C MET A 107 -52.99 60.32 21.85
N LYS A 108 -53.32 60.98 22.97
CA LYS A 108 -52.94 60.49 24.29
C LYS A 108 -53.60 59.15 24.59
N LYS A 109 -54.91 59.02 24.33
CA LYS A 109 -55.63 57.75 24.49
C LYS A 109 -55.05 56.65 23.57
N HIS A 110 -54.78 57.01 22.31
CA HIS A 110 -54.12 56.12 21.36
C HIS A 110 -52.78 55.65 21.90
N CYS A 111 -51.92 56.55 22.38
CA CYS A 111 -50.64 56.18 22.96
C CYS A 111 -50.75 55.23 24.14
N GLU A 112 -51.74 55.48 25.05
CA GLU A 112 -51.97 54.62 26.23
C GLU A 112 -52.40 53.18 25.80
N GLU A 113 -53.29 53.05 24.81
CA GLU A 113 -53.75 51.78 24.27
C GLU A 113 -52.57 51.01 23.63
N VAL A 114 -51.78 51.67 22.73
CA VAL A 114 -50.62 51.10 22.07
C VAL A 114 -49.53 50.72 23.07
N GLN A 115 -49.29 51.60 24.11
CA GLN A 115 -48.29 51.30 25.13
C GLN A 115 -48.61 50.02 25.89
N LYS A 116 -49.89 49.86 26.33
CA LYS A 116 -50.32 48.67 27.07
C LYS A 116 -50.18 47.38 26.26
N ALA A 117 -50.61 47.41 24.99
CA ALA A 117 -50.48 46.27 24.10
C ALA A 117 -49.02 45.97 23.80
N PHE A 118 -48.20 46.98 23.49
CA PHE A 118 -46.81 46.83 23.18
C PHE A 118 -45.97 46.29 24.34
N GLY A 119 -46.23 46.77 25.55
CA GLY A 119 -45.60 46.28 26.77
C GLY A 119 -45.84 44.80 26.99
N SER A 120 -47.07 44.32 26.78
CA SER A 120 -47.36 42.88 26.88
C SER A 120 -46.62 42.04 25.83
N ILE A 121 -46.51 42.52 24.62
CA ILE A 121 -45.76 41.80 23.53
C ILE A 121 -44.28 41.86 23.81
N ALA A 122 -43.74 42.99 24.27
CA ALA A 122 -42.34 43.19 24.54
C ALA A 122 -41.84 42.27 25.66
N GLU A 123 -42.63 41.91 26.66
CA GLU A 123 -42.24 40.95 27.70
C GLU A 123 -41.99 39.54 27.18
N TYR A 124 -42.68 39.14 26.11
CA TYR A 124 -42.57 37.84 25.49
C TYR A 124 -41.65 37.83 24.26
N THR A 125 -41.05 38.97 23.91
CA THR A 125 -40.12 39.05 22.78
C THR A 125 -38.68 38.90 23.27
N ASP A 126 -38.03 37.84 22.89
CA ASP A 126 -36.66 37.55 23.30
C ASP A 126 -35.64 38.50 22.65
N GLY A 127 -34.63 38.87 23.44
CA GLY A 127 -33.47 39.64 22.95
C GLY A 127 -33.70 41.12 22.75
N ILE A 128 -34.90 41.65 23.03
CA ILE A 128 -35.16 43.08 22.96
C ILE A 128 -34.64 43.82 24.21
N THR A 129 -34.25 45.08 24.01
CA THR A 129 -33.69 45.94 25.04
C THR A 129 -34.62 47.11 25.35
N SER A 130 -35.32 47.58 24.33
CA SER A 130 -36.27 48.67 24.44
C SER A 130 -37.39 48.55 23.41
N TYR A 131 -38.49 49.17 23.70
CA TYR A 131 -39.59 49.38 22.77
C TYR A 131 -40.16 50.80 22.95
N TYR A 132 -40.63 51.41 21.87
CA TYR A 132 -41.07 52.79 21.87
C TYR A 132 -42.05 53.07 20.76
N TYR A 133 -42.80 54.15 20.98
CA TYR A 133 -43.63 54.85 20.01
C TYR A 133 -43.40 56.34 20.15
N TYR A 134 -42.79 56.93 19.12
CA TYR A 134 -42.55 58.39 19.06
C TYR A 134 -43.55 59.00 18.11
N ILE A 135 -44.42 59.90 18.69
CA ILE A 135 -45.42 60.59 17.91
C ILE A 135 -44.76 61.78 17.18
N ASN A 136 -45.18 62.00 15.93
CA ASN A 136 -44.67 63.11 15.12
C ASN A 136 -44.89 64.45 15.89
N PRO A 137 -43.82 65.17 16.23
CA PRO A 137 -43.93 66.42 17.02
C PRO A 137 -44.63 67.54 16.28
N ASP A 138 -44.83 67.43 14.96
CA ASP A 138 -45.58 68.35 14.15
C ASP A 138 -47.08 68.13 14.17
N LEU A 139 -47.55 67.04 14.76
CA LEU A 139 -48.92 66.63 14.79
C LEU A 139 -49.64 67.16 16.03
N CYS A 140 -49.04 67.07 17.20
CA CYS A 140 -49.65 67.42 18.52
C CYS A 140 -48.97 68.62 19.17
N SER A 141 -49.70 69.33 20.04
CA SER A 141 -49.18 70.46 20.83
C SER A 141 -48.36 69.97 22.03
N SER A 142 -48.65 68.80 22.53
CA SER A 142 -47.92 68.13 23.61
C SER A 142 -46.96 67.08 23.07
N GLU A 143 -45.83 66.91 23.74
CA GLU A 143 -44.90 65.84 23.44
C GLU A 143 -45.51 64.51 23.90
N LEU A 144 -45.93 63.72 22.92
CA LEU A 144 -46.59 62.45 23.14
C LEU A 144 -45.69 61.29 22.67
N GLY A 145 -45.83 60.15 23.32
CA GLY A 145 -45.09 58.92 23.00
C GLY A 145 -44.68 58.18 24.28
N PHE A 146 -43.96 57.11 24.10
CA PHE A 146 -43.39 56.36 25.21
C PHE A 146 -42.08 55.67 24.75
N PHE A 147 -41.19 55.44 25.72
CA PHE A 147 -39.98 54.67 25.59
C PHE A 147 -39.79 53.85 26.85
N TYR A 148 -39.65 52.53 26.68
CA TYR A 148 -39.40 51.62 27.76
C TYR A 148 -38.11 50.86 27.48
N SER A 149 -37.25 50.67 28.48
CA SER A 149 -36.01 49.93 28.37
C SER A 149 -35.76 49.08 29.59
N LYS A 150 -35.05 47.95 29.39
CA LYS A 150 -34.63 47.06 30.47
C LYS A 150 -33.10 46.92 30.58
N ILE A 151 -32.34 47.95 30.17
CA ILE A 151 -30.88 47.93 30.30
C ILE A 151 -30.49 47.89 31.79
N GLY A 152 -29.74 46.80 32.16
CA GLY A 152 -29.31 46.59 33.54
C GLY A 152 -30.43 46.26 34.52
N LYS A 153 -31.63 45.93 34.03
CA LYS A 153 -32.85 45.65 34.83
C LYS A 153 -33.50 44.35 34.34
N THR A 154 -34.33 43.79 35.19
CA THR A 154 -35.12 42.59 34.91
C THR A 154 -36.46 42.88 34.23
N SER A 155 -36.98 44.08 34.35
CA SER A 155 -38.25 44.53 33.78
C SER A 155 -38.09 45.81 32.98
N PHE A 156 -39.03 46.07 32.08
CA PHE A 156 -39.06 47.31 31.33
C PHE A 156 -39.49 48.48 32.23
N GLU A 157 -38.68 49.53 32.22
CA GLU A 157 -39.03 50.79 32.94
C GLU A 157 -39.17 51.94 31.95
N LYS A 158 -40.11 52.83 32.23
CA LYS A 158 -40.39 54.01 31.41
C LYS A 158 -39.20 54.96 31.46
N ASN A 159 -38.74 55.42 30.32
CA ASN A 159 -37.76 56.49 30.23
C ASN A 159 -38.46 57.75 29.69
N GLN A 160 -38.58 58.75 30.54
CA GLN A 160 -39.24 60.00 30.18
C GLN A 160 -38.39 60.86 29.21
N ALA A 161 -37.11 60.59 29.05
CA ALA A 161 -36.22 61.40 28.20
C ALA A 161 -36.63 61.40 26.73
N ILE A 162 -37.43 60.43 26.27
CA ILE A 162 -37.95 60.45 24.91
C ILE A 162 -38.85 61.65 24.59
N LEU A 163 -39.57 62.10 25.53
CA LEU A 163 -40.48 63.27 25.36
C LEU A 163 -39.71 64.56 25.13
N LEU A 164 -38.46 64.61 25.54
CA LEU A 164 -37.53 65.72 25.34
C LEU A 164 -36.60 65.54 24.16
N PHE A 165 -36.56 64.35 23.60
CA PHE A 165 -35.68 64.04 22.53
C PHE A 165 -36.31 64.36 21.17
N ARG A 166 -35.81 65.37 20.48
CA ARG A 166 -36.17 65.64 19.08
C ARG A 166 -35.16 65.07 18.12
N PRO A 167 -35.59 64.22 17.21
CA PRO A 167 -34.68 63.73 16.16
C PRO A 167 -34.07 64.91 15.39
N ASP A 168 -32.73 64.93 15.31
CA ASP A 168 -31.98 65.96 14.63
C ASP A 168 -31.69 65.51 13.19
N PRO A 169 -32.20 66.23 12.17
CA PRO A 169 -31.87 65.91 10.74
C PRO A 169 -30.39 65.97 10.39
N PHE A 170 -29.62 66.75 11.18
CA PHE A 170 -28.16 66.88 10.97
C PHE A 170 -27.34 65.79 11.69
N ASP A 171 -27.89 65.16 12.72
CA ASP A 171 -27.28 64.02 13.37
C ASP A 171 -27.89 62.71 12.81
N LYS A 172 -27.37 62.32 11.62
CA LYS A 172 -27.86 61.14 10.91
C LYS A 172 -27.61 59.84 11.65
N GLU A 173 -26.57 59.79 12.51
CA GLU A 173 -26.24 58.57 13.24
C GLU A 173 -27.23 58.36 14.41
N SER A 174 -27.40 59.29 15.27
CA SER A 174 -28.25 59.13 16.46
C SER A 174 -29.75 59.21 16.17
N SER A 175 -30.17 59.80 15.06
CA SER A 175 -31.54 59.97 14.61
C SER A 175 -31.96 59.03 13.45
N ALA A 176 -31.11 58.10 13.07
CA ALA A 176 -31.37 57.16 11.96
C ALA A 176 -32.69 56.37 12.18
N TRP A 177 -32.96 55.94 13.40
CA TRP A 177 -34.16 55.19 13.79
C TRP A 177 -35.49 55.94 13.48
N TYR A 178 -35.46 57.24 13.38
CA TYR A 178 -36.61 58.05 13.00
C TYR A 178 -36.62 58.36 11.49
N PHE A 179 -35.53 58.89 10.96
CA PHE A 179 -35.52 59.42 9.58
C PHE A 179 -35.47 58.33 8.53
N GLU A 180 -34.79 57.19 8.77
CA GLU A 180 -34.70 56.16 7.76
C GLU A 180 -36.05 55.52 7.41
N PRO A 181 -36.87 55.03 8.36
CA PRO A 181 -38.18 54.47 8.05
C PRO A 181 -39.11 55.50 7.41
N VAL A 182 -39.04 56.76 7.84
CA VAL A 182 -39.84 57.85 7.26
C VAL A 182 -39.47 58.15 5.83
N THR A 183 -38.14 58.20 5.52
CA THR A 183 -37.63 58.41 4.16
C THR A 183 -37.95 57.22 3.25
N LYS A 184 -37.83 56.00 3.75
CA LYS A 184 -38.17 54.79 3.02
C LYS A 184 -39.68 54.53 2.89
N GLY A 185 -40.50 55.20 3.69
CA GLY A 185 -41.95 55.03 3.72
C GLY A 185 -42.41 53.64 4.18
N LYS A 186 -41.55 52.84 4.77
CA LYS A 186 -41.82 51.47 5.19
C LYS A 186 -40.95 51.01 6.34
N ALA A 187 -41.35 49.92 6.99
CA ALA A 187 -40.57 49.32 8.04
C ALA A 187 -39.17 48.90 7.53
N CYS A 188 -38.15 49.13 8.35
CA CYS A 188 -36.76 48.76 8.02
C CYS A 188 -35.94 48.51 9.28
N TRP A 189 -34.86 47.76 9.08
CA TRP A 189 -33.78 47.65 10.03
C TRP A 189 -32.88 48.89 9.96
N VAL A 190 -32.47 49.36 11.14
CA VAL A 190 -31.56 50.52 11.29
C VAL A 190 -30.43 50.13 12.24
N GLY A 191 -29.23 50.46 11.86
CA GLY A 191 -28.06 50.24 12.73
C GLY A 191 -26.96 49.35 12.10
N PRO A 192 -25.88 49.07 12.85
CA PRO A 192 -25.70 49.46 14.24
C PRO A 192 -25.42 50.95 14.42
N TYR A 193 -26.11 51.60 15.35
CA TYR A 193 -25.92 53.00 15.71
C TYR A 193 -25.82 53.18 17.23
N ARG A 194 -25.31 54.33 17.66
CA ARG A 194 -25.24 54.65 19.10
C ARG A 194 -26.53 55.29 19.57
N ALA A 195 -27.37 54.51 20.26
CA ALA A 195 -28.67 54.98 20.70
C ALA A 195 -28.56 55.96 21.90
N PRO A 196 -28.93 57.22 21.73
CA PRO A 196 -28.76 58.23 22.78
C PRO A 196 -29.52 57.88 24.06
N LEU A 197 -30.73 57.37 23.91
CA LEU A 197 -31.64 57.02 25.03
C LEU A 197 -31.23 55.73 25.76
N LEU A 198 -30.29 54.97 25.21
CA LEU A 198 -29.74 53.75 25.77
C LEU A 198 -28.28 53.93 26.24
N GLY A 199 -27.92 55.12 26.68
CA GLY A 199 -26.56 55.40 27.14
C GLY A 199 -25.47 55.31 26.05
N LYS A 200 -25.80 55.60 24.81
CA LYS A 200 -24.94 55.50 23.63
C LYS A 200 -24.43 54.07 23.36
N LEU A 201 -25.15 53.05 23.81
CA LEU A 201 -24.87 51.66 23.47
C LEU A 201 -25.13 51.41 21.98
N GLN A 202 -24.32 50.57 21.38
CA GLN A 202 -24.56 50.13 20.00
C GLN A 202 -25.81 49.27 19.92
N THR A 203 -26.73 49.66 19.06
CA THR A 203 -28.08 49.13 19.00
C THR A 203 -28.49 48.88 17.55
N PHE A 204 -29.26 47.84 17.33
CA PHE A 204 -30.05 47.62 16.13
C PHE A 204 -31.51 47.81 16.44
N SER A 205 -32.22 48.49 15.55
CA SER A 205 -33.64 48.76 15.68
C SER A 205 -34.41 48.23 14.47
N TYR A 206 -35.52 47.60 14.70
CA TYR A 206 -36.54 47.44 13.66
C TYR A 206 -37.63 48.43 13.89
N VAL A 207 -37.85 49.29 12.90
CA VAL A 207 -38.68 50.49 13.04
C VAL A 207 -39.66 50.61 11.88
N THR A 208 -40.85 51.12 12.18
CA THR A 208 -41.90 51.34 11.20
C THR A 208 -42.52 52.72 11.35
N PRO A 209 -42.70 53.45 10.23
CA PRO A 209 -43.46 54.68 10.27
C PRO A 209 -44.94 54.33 10.21
N ILE A 210 -45.73 54.98 11.09
CA ILE A 210 -47.20 54.85 11.16
C ILE A 210 -47.82 55.98 10.39
N TYR A 211 -48.53 55.65 9.34
CA TYR A 211 -49.30 56.65 8.55
C TYR A 211 -50.80 56.42 8.71
N HIS A 212 -51.57 57.54 8.77
CA HIS A 212 -52.99 57.49 8.67
C HIS A 212 -53.50 58.57 7.70
N TYR A 213 -54.22 58.14 6.65
CA TYR A 213 -54.65 59.04 5.55
C TYR A 213 -53.48 59.84 4.90
N GLY A 214 -52.31 59.24 4.79
CA GLY A 214 -51.12 59.90 4.22
C GLY A 214 -50.41 60.87 5.19
N VAL A 215 -50.83 60.99 6.41
CA VAL A 215 -50.16 61.77 7.44
C VAL A 215 -49.29 60.91 8.30
N LEU A 216 -48.05 61.30 8.51
CA LEU A 216 -47.14 60.62 9.43
C LEU A 216 -47.58 60.85 10.85
N ILE A 217 -48.08 59.83 11.55
CA ILE A 217 -48.48 59.85 12.93
C ILE A 217 -47.31 59.76 13.89
N GLY A 218 -46.36 58.85 13.55
CA GLY A 218 -45.21 58.66 14.39
C GLY A 218 -44.36 57.47 13.89
N VAL A 219 -43.34 57.11 14.65
CA VAL A 219 -42.45 55.96 14.41
C VAL A 219 -42.51 55.04 15.61
N LEU A 220 -42.80 53.79 15.37
CA LEU A 220 -42.86 52.70 16.32
C LEU A 220 -41.71 51.75 16.11
N GLY A 221 -41.06 51.30 17.19
CA GLY A 221 -39.91 50.40 17.04
C GLY A 221 -39.56 49.62 18.31
N MET A 222 -38.73 48.60 18.07
CA MET A 222 -38.04 47.84 19.11
C MET A 222 -36.53 47.82 18.82
N ASP A 223 -35.79 47.84 19.91
CA ASP A 223 -34.31 47.81 19.86
C ASP A 223 -33.79 46.53 20.47
N THR A 224 -32.69 46.05 19.89
CA THR A 224 -31.83 45.04 20.48
C THR A 224 -30.41 45.56 20.55
N LEU A 225 -29.67 45.21 21.60
CA LEU A 225 -28.26 45.56 21.69
C LEU A 225 -27.48 44.83 20.59
N PHE A 226 -26.52 45.50 19.98
CA PHE A 226 -25.60 44.91 19.02
C PHE A 226 -24.88 43.68 19.60
N TYR A 227 -24.64 43.70 20.90
CA TYR A 227 -24.07 42.56 21.63
C TYR A 227 -24.91 41.28 21.48
N ASN A 228 -26.25 41.36 21.48
CA ASN A 228 -27.14 40.21 21.34
C ASN A 228 -27.02 39.54 19.96
N ILE A 229 -26.64 40.31 18.94
CA ILE A 229 -26.37 39.83 17.57
C ILE A 229 -24.96 39.25 17.47
N THR A 230 -23.97 39.92 18.07
CA THR A 230 -22.56 39.53 17.93
C THR A 230 -22.16 38.37 18.80
N VAL A 231 -22.78 38.11 19.95
CA VAL A 231 -22.46 36.97 20.82
C VAL A 231 -22.64 35.61 20.13
N PRO A 232 -23.78 35.32 19.49
CA PRO A 232 -23.93 34.08 18.73
C PRO A 232 -22.91 33.96 17.58
N VAL A 233 -22.59 35.07 16.91
CA VAL A 233 -21.58 35.09 15.83
C VAL A 233 -20.20 34.84 16.39
N ARG A 234 -19.84 35.47 17.51
CA ARG A 234 -18.56 35.27 18.19
C ARG A 234 -18.38 33.84 18.71
N ALA A 235 -19.45 33.14 19.02
CA ALA A 235 -19.44 31.78 19.51
C ALA A 235 -19.15 30.75 18.40
N VAL A 236 -19.26 31.14 17.12
CA VAL A 236 -18.98 30.26 16.00
C VAL A 236 -17.49 29.96 15.96
N ARG A 237 -17.15 28.67 16.10
CA ARG A 237 -15.81 28.15 15.97
C ARG A 237 -15.78 27.18 14.80
N VAL A 238 -14.82 27.39 13.93
CA VAL A 238 -14.62 26.55 12.74
C VAL A 238 -13.16 26.15 12.69
N TYR A 239 -12.86 24.86 12.78
CA TYR A 239 -11.50 24.34 12.94
C TYR A 239 -10.83 24.94 14.20
N ASP A 240 -9.53 25.21 14.16
CA ASP A 240 -8.78 25.68 15.33
C ASP A 240 -8.80 27.21 15.44
N SER A 241 -8.65 27.93 14.32
CA SER A 241 -8.55 29.39 14.29
C SER A 241 -9.58 30.09 13.38
N GLY A 242 -10.57 29.33 12.89
CA GLY A 242 -11.65 29.90 12.09
C GLY A 242 -12.68 30.63 12.96
N PHE A 243 -13.32 31.66 12.40
CA PHE A 243 -14.27 32.53 13.06
C PHE A 243 -15.38 32.99 12.12
N ALA A 244 -16.43 33.58 12.70
CA ALA A 244 -17.48 34.24 11.94
C ALA A 244 -17.42 35.76 12.13
N PHE A 245 -17.94 36.51 11.17
CA PHE A 245 -18.03 37.96 11.16
C PHE A 245 -19.25 38.44 10.37
N LEU A 246 -19.59 39.72 10.52
CA LEU A 246 -20.76 40.34 9.88
C LEU A 246 -20.31 41.42 8.92
N LEU A 247 -20.96 41.49 7.76
CA LEU A 247 -20.82 42.53 6.75
C LEU A 247 -22.19 43.16 6.47
N ASP A 248 -22.18 44.40 6.03
CA ASP A 248 -23.35 45.02 5.44
C ASP A 248 -23.52 44.62 3.96
N SER A 249 -24.54 45.14 3.29
CA SER A 249 -24.81 44.93 1.86
C SER A 249 -23.67 45.39 0.96
N ASP A 250 -22.94 46.41 1.39
CA ASP A 250 -21.87 47.07 0.62
C ASP A 250 -20.47 46.50 0.92
N GLY A 251 -20.41 45.50 1.81
CA GLY A 251 -19.16 44.81 2.15
C GLY A 251 -18.32 45.47 3.22
N HIS A 252 -18.91 46.45 3.99
CA HIS A 252 -18.23 46.99 5.14
C HIS A 252 -18.38 46.05 6.34
N ILE A 253 -17.33 45.99 7.13
CA ILE A 253 -17.28 45.17 8.34
C ILE A 253 -18.19 45.80 9.40
N VAL A 254 -19.26 45.09 9.75
CA VAL A 254 -20.16 45.44 10.86
C VAL A 254 -19.64 44.84 12.16
N TYR A 255 -19.14 43.60 12.11
CA TYR A 255 -18.47 42.94 13.22
C TYR A 255 -17.41 42.01 12.74
N HIS A 256 -16.19 42.09 13.29
CA HIS A 256 -15.11 41.17 13.06
C HIS A 256 -14.29 40.98 14.36
N PRO A 257 -13.77 39.75 14.65
CA PRO A 257 -13.04 39.53 15.90
C PRO A 257 -11.78 40.37 16.07
N VAL A 258 -11.13 40.77 14.96
CA VAL A 258 -9.82 41.44 14.96
C VAL A 258 -9.88 42.81 14.28
N ILE A 259 -10.70 42.97 13.24
CA ILE A 259 -10.72 44.17 12.40
C ILE A 259 -11.78 45.14 12.92
N ALA A 260 -11.45 46.45 12.89
CA ALA A 260 -12.37 47.49 13.31
C ALA A 260 -13.58 47.61 12.38
N MET A 261 -14.75 47.93 12.96
CA MET A 261 -15.98 48.20 12.25
C MET A 261 -15.82 49.37 11.28
N GLY A 262 -16.52 49.32 10.16
CA GLY A 262 -16.56 50.35 9.11
C GLY A 262 -15.50 50.25 8.05
N LYS A 263 -14.50 49.37 8.21
CA LYS A 263 -13.52 49.06 7.13
C LYS A 263 -14.16 48.16 6.10
N THR A 264 -13.71 48.30 4.84
CA THR A 264 -14.08 47.36 3.79
C THR A 264 -13.14 46.16 3.80
N LEU A 265 -13.63 45.02 3.36
CA LEU A 265 -12.80 43.82 3.23
C LEU A 265 -11.60 44.02 2.28
N ASN A 266 -11.76 44.86 1.27
CA ASN A 266 -10.67 45.21 0.31
C ASN A 266 -9.47 45.89 0.97
N GLU A 267 -9.72 46.66 2.06
CA GLU A 267 -8.66 47.37 2.77
C GLU A 267 -7.77 46.45 3.61
N VAL A 268 -8.31 45.28 3.95
CA VAL A 268 -7.66 44.34 4.90
C VAL A 268 -7.32 42.99 4.32
N SER A 269 -7.76 42.72 3.09
CA SER A 269 -7.49 41.42 2.44
C SER A 269 -7.25 41.60 0.95
N ARG A 270 -6.41 40.72 0.40
CA ARG A 270 -6.23 40.60 -1.05
C ARG A 270 -7.20 39.55 -1.59
N GLY A 271 -7.94 39.90 -2.65
CA GLY A 271 -8.82 38.96 -3.34
C GLY A 271 -10.27 38.92 -2.88
N LEU A 272 -10.71 39.87 -2.01
CA LEU A 272 -12.12 40.06 -1.72
C LEU A 272 -12.58 41.42 -2.24
N SER A 273 -13.63 41.43 -3.04
CA SER A 273 -14.32 42.68 -3.43
C SER A 273 -15.81 42.60 -3.08
N PRO A 274 -16.46 43.74 -2.85
CA PRO A 274 -17.90 43.76 -2.57
C PRO A 274 -18.75 43.09 -3.64
N GLU A 275 -18.32 43.17 -4.90
CA GLU A 275 -19.01 42.54 -6.03
C GLU A 275 -19.08 41.00 -5.91
N MET A 276 -18.08 40.35 -5.24
CA MET A 276 -18.10 38.92 -5.01
C MET A 276 -19.25 38.44 -4.13
N PHE A 277 -19.85 39.35 -3.37
CA PHE A 277 -21.02 39.04 -2.54
C PHE A 277 -22.34 39.37 -3.26
N GLN A 278 -22.27 39.96 -4.48
CA GLN A 278 -23.43 40.28 -5.29
C GLN A 278 -23.65 39.14 -6.29
N GLY A 279 -24.83 38.52 -6.25
CA GLY A 279 -25.19 37.49 -7.25
C GLY A 279 -24.82 36.04 -6.91
N LEU A 280 -24.14 35.79 -5.80
CA LEU A 280 -23.95 34.44 -5.31
C LEU A 280 -25.11 34.04 -4.41
N ASP A 281 -25.73 32.90 -4.70
CA ASP A 281 -26.71 32.31 -3.80
C ASP A 281 -26.03 31.85 -2.50
N ASN A 282 -26.78 32.01 -1.38
CA ASN A 282 -26.30 31.66 -0.04
C ASN A 282 -25.59 30.30 0.02
N GLY A 283 -24.28 30.34 0.22
CA GLY A 283 -23.47 29.13 0.49
C GLY A 283 -23.13 28.24 -0.70
N SER A 284 -23.34 28.68 -1.94
CA SER A 284 -23.06 27.86 -3.12
C SER A 284 -21.58 27.71 -3.46
N GLU A 285 -20.77 28.72 -3.12
CA GLU A 285 -19.34 28.70 -3.38
C GLU A 285 -18.52 29.23 -2.21
N LEU A 286 -17.31 28.65 -2.01
CA LEU A 286 -16.35 29.17 -1.05
C LEU A 286 -15.44 30.19 -1.71
N ILE A 287 -15.38 31.37 -1.13
CA ILE A 287 -14.51 32.44 -1.61
C ILE A 287 -13.14 32.29 -0.95
N ARG A 288 -12.07 32.27 -1.75
CA ARG A 288 -10.68 32.27 -1.26
C ARG A 288 -10.13 33.68 -1.23
N TYR A 289 -9.42 34.01 -0.17
CA TYR A 289 -8.83 35.32 0.03
C TYR A 289 -7.57 35.23 0.89
N ASP A 290 -6.72 36.24 0.81
CA ASP A 290 -5.45 36.31 1.56
C ASP A 290 -5.51 37.44 2.59
N VAL A 291 -5.13 37.13 3.82
CA VAL A 291 -4.94 38.11 4.89
C VAL A 291 -3.56 37.89 5.47
N ASP A 292 -2.70 38.90 5.34
CA ASP A 292 -1.34 38.90 5.88
C ASP A 292 -0.49 37.69 5.42
N GLY A 293 -0.72 37.19 4.19
CA GLY A 293 -0.04 36.01 3.65
C GLY A 293 -0.63 34.67 4.09
N GLU A 294 -1.75 34.68 4.83
CA GLU A 294 -2.50 33.47 5.17
C GLU A 294 -3.71 33.32 4.23
N LEU A 295 -3.68 32.26 3.40
CA LEU A 295 -4.80 31.94 2.52
C LEU A 295 -5.96 31.38 3.36
N ARG A 296 -7.11 32.05 3.30
CA ARG A 296 -8.33 31.70 4.00
C ARG A 296 -9.46 31.41 3.01
N GLN A 297 -10.46 30.73 3.48
CA GLN A 297 -11.66 30.39 2.72
C GLN A 297 -12.88 30.79 3.54
N LEU A 298 -13.85 31.43 2.89
CA LEU A 298 -15.09 31.84 3.56
C LEU A 298 -16.32 31.32 2.84
N SER A 299 -17.35 31.07 3.63
CA SER A 299 -18.74 30.90 3.21
C SER A 299 -19.56 32.00 3.85
N PHE A 300 -20.60 32.50 3.20
CA PHE A 300 -21.50 33.48 3.76
C PHE A 300 -22.98 33.13 3.55
N THR A 301 -23.83 33.73 4.35
CA THR A 301 -25.28 33.66 4.23
C THR A 301 -25.89 34.99 4.56
N THR A 302 -26.97 35.38 3.87
CA THR A 302 -27.66 36.64 4.08
C THR A 302 -28.74 36.48 5.15
N MET A 303 -28.70 37.33 6.17
CA MET A 303 -29.63 37.37 7.27
C MET A 303 -30.92 38.13 6.93
N SER A 304 -31.96 37.95 7.73
CA SER A 304 -33.26 38.60 7.52
C SER A 304 -33.23 40.13 7.61
N ASN A 305 -32.22 40.70 8.26
CA ASN A 305 -31.97 42.15 8.33
C ASN A 305 -31.11 42.71 7.20
N GLY A 306 -30.68 41.86 6.22
CA GLY A 306 -29.83 42.27 5.09
C GLY A 306 -28.34 42.18 5.38
N LEU A 307 -27.93 41.93 6.62
CA LEU A 307 -26.50 41.68 6.91
C LEU A 307 -26.06 40.33 6.35
N LYS A 308 -24.80 40.23 6.01
CA LYS A 308 -24.17 38.98 5.58
C LYS A 308 -23.34 38.40 6.72
N LEU A 309 -23.69 37.20 7.15
CA LEU A 309 -22.90 36.43 8.10
C LEU A 309 -21.91 35.59 7.33
N ALA A 310 -20.62 35.87 7.50
CA ALA A 310 -19.53 35.13 6.88
C ALA A 310 -18.81 34.30 7.91
N VAL A 311 -18.44 33.08 7.52
CA VAL A 311 -17.63 32.12 8.30
C VAL A 311 -16.33 31.90 7.55
N SER A 312 -15.20 32.13 8.20
CA SER A 312 -13.86 32.07 7.60
C SER A 312 -12.96 31.08 8.33
N ALA A 313 -12.18 30.31 7.60
CA ALA A 313 -11.13 29.44 8.15
C ALA A 313 -9.89 29.41 7.27
N PRO A 314 -8.68 29.20 7.85
CA PRO A 314 -7.47 29.02 7.09
C PRO A 314 -7.51 27.76 6.21
N VAL A 315 -7.09 27.88 4.96
CA VAL A 315 -7.02 26.74 4.03
C VAL A 315 -6.13 25.63 4.58
N LYS A 316 -5.06 25.99 5.28
CA LYS A 316 -4.17 24.99 5.92
C LYS A 316 -4.85 24.13 6.98
N GLU A 317 -5.85 24.67 7.68
CA GLU A 317 -6.62 23.93 8.69
C GLU A 317 -7.71 23.09 8.05
N ILE A 318 -8.39 23.65 7.05
CA ILE A 318 -9.39 22.93 6.24
C ILE A 318 -8.80 21.63 5.69
N PHE A 319 -7.60 21.70 5.13
CA PHE A 319 -6.91 20.55 4.54
C PHE A 319 -5.98 19.80 5.51
N SER A 320 -5.98 20.11 6.80
CA SER A 320 -5.09 19.46 7.78
C SER A 320 -5.38 17.98 7.92
N SER A 321 -6.62 17.60 8.05
CA SER A 321 -7.06 16.19 8.14
C SER A 321 -6.73 15.41 6.88
N TRP A 322 -6.94 16.02 5.71
CA TRP A 322 -6.57 15.43 4.43
C TRP A 322 -5.07 15.21 4.29
N ARG A 323 -4.25 16.18 4.67
CA ARG A 323 -2.78 16.05 4.66
C ARG A 323 -2.29 14.96 5.61
N GLN A 324 -2.90 14.86 6.79
CA GLN A 324 -2.57 13.79 7.74
C GLN A 324 -2.93 12.42 7.16
N MET A 325 -4.12 12.28 6.58
CA MET A 325 -4.59 11.03 5.95
C MET A 325 -3.71 10.64 4.75
N THR A 326 -3.33 11.62 3.92
CA THR A 326 -2.41 11.39 2.80
C THR A 326 -1.03 10.90 3.28
N ARG A 327 -0.49 11.46 4.39
CA ARG A 327 0.76 10.97 4.99
C ARG A 327 0.63 9.53 5.48
N PHE A 328 -0.47 9.15 6.10
CA PHE A 328 -0.71 7.77 6.53
C PHE A 328 -0.78 6.82 5.34
N ILE A 329 -1.48 7.19 4.28
CA ILE A 329 -1.55 6.40 3.04
C ILE A 329 -0.15 6.21 2.45
N LEU A 330 0.66 7.28 2.40
CA LEU A 330 2.01 7.21 1.88
C LEU A 330 2.92 6.31 2.73
N MET A 331 2.86 6.44 4.06
CA MET A 331 3.61 5.57 4.98
C MET A 331 3.19 4.11 4.84
N ALA A 332 1.89 3.84 4.78
CA ALA A 332 1.36 2.49 4.57
C ALA A 332 1.82 1.91 3.23
N ALA A 333 1.79 2.69 2.15
CA ALA A 333 2.25 2.28 0.84
C ALA A 333 3.75 1.93 0.83
N VAL A 334 4.59 2.74 1.51
CA VAL A 334 6.03 2.45 1.68
C VAL A 334 6.24 1.17 2.49
N ALA A 335 5.51 0.99 3.59
CA ALA A 335 5.61 -0.22 4.41
C ALA A 335 5.20 -1.48 3.62
N ILE A 336 4.11 -1.40 2.86
CA ILE A 336 3.64 -2.47 1.97
C ILE A 336 4.69 -2.78 0.89
N LEU A 337 5.27 -1.74 0.26
CA LEU A 337 6.31 -1.91 -0.75
C LEU A 337 7.54 -2.65 -0.19
N ILE A 338 8.00 -2.26 1.00
CA ILE A 338 9.12 -2.91 1.69
C ILE A 338 8.79 -4.37 1.98
N LEU A 339 7.61 -4.64 2.56
CA LEU A 339 7.16 -5.99 2.92
C LEU A 339 7.11 -6.90 1.68
N PHE A 340 6.45 -6.43 0.61
CA PHE A 340 6.33 -7.21 -0.63
C PHE A 340 7.67 -7.37 -1.35
N THR A 341 8.56 -6.38 -1.27
CA THR A 341 9.92 -6.52 -1.84
C THR A 341 10.70 -7.60 -1.10
N ILE A 342 10.68 -7.61 0.23
CA ILE A 342 11.33 -8.65 1.04
C ILE A 342 10.72 -10.03 0.74
N ALA A 343 9.39 -10.14 0.71
CA ALA A 343 8.69 -11.39 0.38
C ALA A 343 9.05 -11.87 -1.03
N THR A 344 9.10 -10.98 -2.02
CA THR A 344 9.47 -11.32 -3.40
C THR A 344 10.91 -11.85 -3.46
N LEU A 345 11.86 -11.18 -2.79
CA LEU A 345 13.25 -11.63 -2.76
C LEU A 345 13.37 -13.01 -2.11
N PHE A 346 12.65 -13.24 -1.02
CA PHE A 346 12.64 -14.52 -0.33
C PHE A 346 12.07 -15.64 -1.23
N VAL A 347 10.91 -15.43 -1.86
CA VAL A 347 10.28 -16.42 -2.76
C VAL A 347 11.16 -16.68 -3.99
N VAL A 348 11.71 -15.61 -4.59
CA VAL A 348 12.62 -15.75 -5.74
C VAL A 348 13.85 -16.57 -5.37
N GLU A 349 14.41 -16.38 -4.19
CA GLU A 349 15.56 -17.17 -3.74
C GLU A 349 15.16 -18.61 -3.43
N ALA A 350 14.05 -18.85 -2.76
CA ALA A 350 13.56 -20.18 -2.43
C ALA A 350 13.30 -21.06 -3.67
N VAL A 351 12.74 -20.47 -4.74
CA VAL A 351 12.44 -21.20 -5.98
C VAL A 351 13.65 -21.29 -6.92
N THR A 352 14.40 -20.18 -7.07
CA THR A 352 15.45 -20.13 -8.12
C THR A 352 16.72 -20.85 -7.71
N LYS A 353 17.04 -20.92 -6.42
CA LYS A 353 18.26 -21.59 -5.93
C LYS A 353 18.25 -23.10 -6.23
N PRO A 354 17.19 -23.85 -5.93
CA PRO A 354 17.10 -25.27 -6.29
C PRO A 354 17.12 -25.50 -7.81
N LEU A 355 16.46 -24.67 -8.61
CA LEU A 355 16.46 -24.79 -10.06
C LEU A 355 17.86 -24.59 -10.67
N LEU A 356 18.66 -23.67 -10.12
CA LEU A 356 20.05 -23.51 -10.53
C LEU A 356 20.92 -24.70 -10.13
N GLN A 357 20.66 -25.30 -8.96
CA GLN A 357 21.33 -26.54 -8.55
C GLN A 357 20.99 -27.67 -9.51
N LEU A 358 19.72 -27.84 -9.89
CA LEU A 358 19.30 -28.83 -10.89
C LEU A 358 19.96 -28.60 -12.26
N ALA A 359 20.02 -27.35 -12.73
CA ALA A 359 20.68 -27.01 -13.99
C ALA A 359 22.19 -27.31 -13.96
N SER A 360 22.86 -27.05 -12.84
CA SER A 360 24.27 -27.38 -12.62
C SER A 360 24.47 -28.89 -12.55
N ALA A 361 23.60 -29.59 -11.81
CA ALA A 361 23.60 -31.04 -11.71
C ALA A 361 23.41 -31.71 -13.08
N SER A 362 22.51 -31.20 -13.90
CA SER A 362 22.30 -31.68 -15.28
C SER A 362 23.54 -31.55 -16.15
N LYS A 363 24.27 -30.42 -16.05
CA LYS A 363 25.55 -30.25 -16.77
C LYS A 363 26.62 -31.24 -16.32
N LYS A 364 26.73 -31.48 -15.02
CA LYS A 364 27.69 -32.46 -14.47
C LYS A 364 27.33 -33.89 -14.90
N LEU A 365 26.05 -34.23 -14.82
CA LEU A 365 25.55 -35.52 -15.28
C LEU A 365 25.85 -35.75 -16.76
N ALA A 366 25.67 -34.74 -17.61
CA ALA A 366 26.01 -34.78 -19.02
C ALA A 366 27.53 -34.94 -19.29
N ALA A 367 28.36 -34.47 -18.34
CA ALA A 367 29.82 -34.66 -18.39
C ALA A 367 30.29 -36.00 -17.79
N GLY A 368 29.34 -36.87 -17.36
CA GLY A 368 29.66 -38.19 -16.80
C GLY A 368 29.86 -38.23 -15.28
N ASP A 369 29.63 -37.12 -14.60
CA ASP A 369 29.67 -37.08 -13.12
C ASP A 369 28.29 -37.43 -12.55
N PHE A 370 28.15 -38.65 -12.04
CA PHE A 370 26.92 -39.17 -11.44
C PHE A 370 26.85 -38.96 -9.93
N ASP A 371 27.89 -38.42 -9.28
CA ASP A 371 27.93 -38.27 -7.82
C ASP A 371 27.46 -36.89 -7.36
N VAL A 372 26.58 -36.26 -8.13
CA VAL A 372 26.02 -34.93 -7.84
C VAL A 372 25.00 -35.04 -6.74
N LYS A 373 25.23 -34.26 -5.65
CA LYS A 373 24.26 -34.11 -4.54
C LYS A 373 23.21 -33.06 -4.87
N LEU A 374 21.97 -33.37 -4.55
CA LEU A 374 20.81 -32.50 -4.64
C LEU A 374 20.11 -32.50 -3.28
N ASP A 375 20.18 -31.39 -2.57
CA ASP A 375 19.77 -31.34 -1.16
C ASP A 375 18.34 -30.80 -0.98
N TYR A 376 17.69 -30.34 -2.06
CA TYR A 376 16.32 -29.80 -1.96
C TYR A 376 15.29 -30.91 -1.68
N THR A 377 14.48 -30.72 -0.62
CA THR A 377 13.48 -31.69 -0.12
C THR A 377 12.09 -31.09 0.06
N GLY A 378 11.78 -29.98 -0.66
CA GLY A 378 10.43 -29.39 -0.61
C GLY A 378 9.36 -30.31 -1.19
N ASP A 379 8.12 -30.15 -0.74
CA ASP A 379 6.95 -30.91 -1.21
C ASP A 379 6.22 -30.19 -2.38
N ASP A 380 6.91 -29.24 -3.02
CA ASP A 380 6.42 -28.47 -4.16
C ASP A 380 6.84 -29.09 -5.51
N GLU A 381 6.49 -28.44 -6.61
CA GLU A 381 6.83 -28.86 -7.98
C GLU A 381 8.35 -28.96 -8.19
N VAL A 382 9.14 -28.13 -7.49
CA VAL A 382 10.60 -28.18 -7.53
C VAL A 382 11.11 -29.41 -6.78
N GLY A 383 10.48 -29.80 -5.70
CA GLY A 383 10.74 -31.03 -4.96
C GLY A 383 10.45 -32.28 -5.81
N ILE A 384 9.30 -32.32 -6.47
CA ILE A 384 8.93 -33.39 -7.40
C ILE A 384 9.98 -33.50 -8.53
N LEU A 385 10.36 -32.37 -9.12
CA LEU A 385 11.38 -32.33 -10.18
C LEU A 385 12.74 -32.83 -9.67
N THR A 386 13.13 -32.42 -8.47
CA THR A 386 14.37 -32.85 -7.82
C THR A 386 14.40 -34.36 -7.59
N GLN A 387 13.29 -34.90 -7.08
CA GLN A 387 13.16 -36.34 -6.84
C GLN A 387 13.19 -37.15 -8.14
N THR A 388 12.48 -36.68 -9.17
CA THR A 388 12.49 -37.32 -10.49
C THR A 388 13.89 -37.30 -11.10
N PHE A 389 14.61 -36.18 -10.94
CA PHE A 389 16.00 -36.09 -11.41
C PHE A 389 16.93 -37.05 -10.67
N ARG A 390 16.79 -37.21 -9.34
CA ARG A 390 17.54 -38.21 -8.57
C ARG A 390 17.27 -39.62 -9.08
N GLN A 391 16.01 -39.97 -9.30
CA GLN A 391 15.65 -41.31 -9.84
C GLN A 391 16.27 -41.55 -11.24
N MET A 392 16.23 -40.55 -12.11
CA MET A 392 16.84 -40.64 -13.44
C MET A 392 18.35 -40.80 -13.35
N ARG A 393 19.05 -40.02 -12.52
CA ARG A 393 20.49 -40.14 -12.26
C ARG A 393 20.86 -41.55 -11.79
N ASP A 394 20.12 -42.07 -10.81
CA ASP A 394 20.41 -43.37 -10.21
C ASP A 394 20.19 -44.50 -11.20
N ARG A 395 19.13 -44.44 -12.01
CA ARG A 395 18.92 -45.40 -13.12
C ARG A 395 20.01 -45.33 -14.15
N LEU A 396 20.45 -44.14 -14.59
CA LEU A 396 21.55 -43.99 -15.54
C LEU A 396 22.83 -44.57 -14.98
N LYS A 397 23.14 -44.33 -13.70
CA LYS A 397 24.33 -44.92 -13.06
C LYS A 397 24.29 -46.43 -13.07
N LEU A 398 23.13 -47.04 -12.78
CA LEU A 398 22.93 -48.50 -12.84
C LEU A 398 23.07 -49.02 -14.28
N TYR A 399 22.44 -48.37 -15.26
CA TYR A 399 22.54 -48.79 -16.66
C TYR A 399 23.97 -48.76 -17.19
N ILE A 400 24.73 -47.73 -16.87
CA ILE A 400 26.13 -47.62 -17.28
C ILE A 400 26.97 -48.70 -16.58
N GLY A 401 26.71 -48.97 -15.30
CA GLY A 401 27.34 -50.06 -14.56
C GLY A 401 27.08 -51.43 -15.18
N ASP A 402 25.85 -51.73 -15.56
CA ASP A 402 25.46 -52.98 -16.22
C ASP A 402 26.07 -53.08 -17.63
N LEU A 403 26.03 -52.01 -18.42
CA LEU A 403 26.68 -51.97 -19.74
C LEU A 403 28.20 -52.21 -19.66
N ASN A 404 28.87 -51.58 -18.68
CA ASN A 404 30.30 -51.80 -18.47
C ASN A 404 30.59 -53.25 -18.06
N SER A 405 29.77 -53.82 -17.16
CA SER A 405 29.91 -55.21 -16.76
C SER A 405 29.76 -56.17 -17.95
N ARG A 406 28.73 -55.98 -18.77
CA ARG A 406 28.49 -56.79 -19.96
C ARG A 406 29.55 -56.61 -21.05
N ALA A 407 30.06 -55.38 -21.19
CA ALA A 407 31.07 -55.08 -22.20
C ALA A 407 32.45 -55.65 -21.86
N TYR A 408 32.80 -55.75 -20.57
CA TYR A 408 34.18 -56.06 -20.12
C TYR A 408 34.31 -57.30 -19.28
N SER A 409 33.26 -58.12 -19.11
CA SER A 409 33.30 -59.41 -18.44
C SER A 409 33.12 -60.54 -19.45
N ASP A 410 33.78 -61.69 -19.22
CA ASP A 410 33.54 -62.91 -19.95
C ASP A 410 32.26 -63.60 -19.46
N ALA A 411 31.35 -63.90 -20.37
CA ALA A 411 30.05 -64.45 -20.08
C ALA A 411 30.04 -65.81 -19.39
N LEU A 412 31.11 -66.66 -19.66
CA LEU A 412 31.21 -67.99 -19.11
C LEU A 412 31.81 -67.98 -17.69
N THR A 413 32.92 -67.27 -17.54
CA THR A 413 33.76 -67.35 -16.33
C THR A 413 33.50 -66.21 -15.35
N GLY A 414 32.87 -65.14 -15.82
CA GLY A 414 32.59 -63.95 -15.01
C GLY A 414 33.81 -63.06 -14.72
N ILE A 415 35.01 -63.47 -15.17
CA ILE A 415 36.23 -62.64 -15.06
C ILE A 415 36.27 -61.61 -16.18
N ARG A 416 37.29 -60.75 -16.20
CA ARG A 416 37.45 -59.75 -17.28
C ARG A 416 37.72 -60.40 -18.62
N ASN A 417 37.09 -59.85 -19.67
CA ASN A 417 37.30 -60.34 -21.03
C ASN A 417 38.49 -59.67 -21.74
N LYS A 418 38.75 -60.01 -22.99
CA LYS A 418 39.80 -59.44 -23.85
C LYS A 418 39.65 -57.91 -23.98
N GLY A 419 38.39 -57.35 -24.15
CA GLY A 419 38.17 -55.91 -24.23
C GLY A 419 38.63 -55.20 -22.98
N ALA A 420 38.43 -55.82 -21.82
CA ALA A 420 38.94 -55.26 -20.55
C ALA A 420 40.50 -55.30 -20.55
N PHE A 421 41.10 -56.36 -21.01
CA PHE A 421 42.58 -56.47 -21.13
C PHE A 421 43.14 -55.35 -22.02
N ASP A 422 42.52 -55.11 -23.16
CA ASP A 422 42.95 -54.07 -24.10
C ASP A 422 42.93 -52.65 -23.42
N ILE A 423 41.90 -52.34 -22.66
CA ILE A 423 41.82 -51.06 -21.88
C ILE A 423 42.92 -50.99 -20.82
N TYR A 424 43.19 -52.09 -20.11
CA TYR A 424 44.25 -52.11 -19.10
C TYR A 424 45.60 -51.93 -19.74
N SER A 425 45.81 -52.57 -20.91
CA SER A 425 47.04 -52.48 -21.72
C SER A 425 47.26 -51.07 -22.24
N GLU A 426 46.20 -50.39 -22.72
CA GLU A 426 46.26 -48.99 -23.16
C GLU A 426 46.65 -48.05 -22.03
N ARG A 427 46.06 -48.25 -20.85
CA ARG A 427 46.43 -47.46 -19.66
C ARG A 427 47.89 -47.64 -19.26
N LEU A 428 48.43 -48.84 -19.35
CA LEU A 428 49.84 -49.12 -19.10
C LEU A 428 50.71 -48.53 -20.18
N ASN A 429 50.33 -48.65 -21.45
CA ASN A 429 51.07 -48.07 -22.58
C ASN A 429 51.17 -46.53 -22.41
N ASN A 430 50.08 -45.89 -22.00
CA ASN A 430 50.10 -44.45 -21.69
C ASN A 430 51.11 -44.10 -20.58
N LYS A 431 51.21 -44.95 -19.52
CA LYS A 431 52.22 -44.77 -18.45
C LYS A 431 53.64 -45.02 -18.96
N ILE A 432 53.83 -46.02 -19.83
CA ILE A 432 55.17 -46.35 -20.47
C ILE A 432 55.64 -45.15 -21.31
N HIS A 433 54.71 -44.46 -22.01
CA HIS A 433 55.04 -43.36 -22.90
C HIS A 433 55.19 -42.01 -22.17
N LEU A 434 54.71 -41.87 -20.91
CA LEU A 434 54.99 -40.71 -20.08
C LEU A 434 56.49 -40.66 -19.76
N HIS A 435 57.18 -39.63 -20.26
CA HIS A 435 58.63 -39.45 -20.28
C HIS A 435 59.33 -39.29 -18.92
N ASP A 436 58.70 -39.57 -17.83
CA ASP A 436 59.27 -39.42 -16.48
C ASP A 436 59.98 -40.75 -16.09
N THR A 437 61.30 -40.75 -16.17
CA THR A 437 62.16 -41.92 -15.94
C THR A 437 62.03 -42.47 -14.51
N ASN A 438 61.47 -41.77 -13.58
CA ASN A 438 61.32 -42.21 -12.19
C ASN A 438 60.00 -42.90 -11.87
N ASP A 439 58.98 -42.91 -12.78
CA ASP A 439 57.64 -43.47 -12.53
C ASP A 439 57.23 -44.49 -13.60
N ARG A 440 58.19 -45.25 -14.11
CA ARG A 440 57.89 -46.35 -15.07
C ARG A 440 57.15 -47.48 -14.39
N PRO A 441 56.06 -48.00 -14.99
CA PRO A 441 55.26 -49.03 -14.37
C PRO A 441 56.02 -50.34 -14.20
N GLU A 442 56.06 -50.88 -12.98
CA GLU A 442 56.52 -52.24 -12.71
C GLU A 442 55.34 -53.21 -12.87
N PHE A 443 55.40 -54.08 -13.81
CA PHE A 443 54.40 -55.13 -14.04
C PHE A 443 55.00 -56.38 -14.73
N ALA A 444 54.27 -57.47 -14.59
CA ALA A 444 54.51 -58.70 -15.37
C ALA A 444 53.18 -59.21 -15.90
N ILE A 445 53.26 -59.97 -16.96
CA ILE A 445 52.11 -60.68 -17.52
C ILE A 445 52.35 -62.16 -17.37
N VAL A 446 51.39 -62.88 -16.85
CA VAL A 446 51.33 -64.32 -16.83
C VAL A 446 50.29 -64.77 -17.85
N MET A 447 50.68 -65.49 -18.84
CA MET A 447 49.77 -66.19 -19.75
C MET A 447 49.52 -67.61 -19.26
N PHE A 448 48.30 -68.05 -19.37
CA PHE A 448 47.86 -69.40 -19.06
C PHE A 448 47.07 -69.97 -20.25
N ASP A 449 47.26 -71.24 -20.54
CA ASP A 449 46.48 -71.96 -21.53
C ASP A 449 45.99 -73.29 -20.93
N CYS A 450 44.69 -73.53 -21.02
CA CYS A 450 44.11 -74.77 -20.51
C CYS A 450 44.48 -76.00 -21.40
N ASN A 451 45.25 -76.90 -20.84
CA ASN A 451 45.64 -78.13 -21.57
C ASN A 451 44.41 -79.04 -21.73
N TRP A 452 44.37 -79.73 -22.89
CA TRP A 452 43.40 -80.80 -23.17
C TRP A 452 41.92 -80.35 -23.22
N LEU A 453 41.58 -79.06 -23.26
CA LEU A 453 40.20 -78.60 -23.33
C LEU A 453 39.45 -79.24 -24.51
N LYS A 454 40.07 -79.32 -25.67
CA LYS A 454 39.46 -79.95 -26.84
C LYS A 454 39.14 -81.44 -26.58
N ASN A 455 40.03 -82.18 -25.96
CA ASN A 455 39.79 -83.57 -25.61
C ASN A 455 38.66 -83.76 -24.59
N ILE A 456 38.56 -82.85 -23.63
CA ILE A 456 37.47 -82.84 -22.66
C ILE A 456 36.14 -82.53 -23.36
N ASN A 457 36.11 -81.55 -24.25
CA ASN A 457 34.93 -81.22 -25.06
C ASN A 457 34.49 -82.40 -25.94
N ASP A 458 35.40 -82.99 -26.62
CA ASP A 458 35.12 -84.09 -27.55
C ASP A 458 34.66 -85.37 -26.84
N ALA A 459 35.18 -85.65 -25.64
CA ALA A 459 34.84 -86.87 -24.87
C ALA A 459 33.60 -86.68 -23.94
N TYR A 460 33.40 -85.46 -23.36
CA TYR A 460 32.42 -85.26 -22.28
C TYR A 460 31.43 -84.14 -22.59
N GLY A 461 31.54 -83.49 -23.77
CA GLY A 461 30.66 -82.41 -24.18
C GLY A 461 31.09 -81.04 -23.67
N HIS A 462 30.65 -80.01 -24.37
CA HIS A 462 30.98 -78.57 -24.06
C HIS A 462 30.62 -78.15 -22.65
N GLU A 463 29.51 -78.67 -22.04
CA GLU A 463 29.13 -78.36 -20.64
C GLU A 463 30.25 -78.71 -19.65
N ARG A 464 30.99 -79.81 -19.89
CA ARG A 464 32.11 -80.24 -19.03
C ARG A 464 33.35 -79.38 -19.28
N GLY A 465 33.61 -79.03 -20.54
CA GLY A 465 34.63 -78.03 -20.87
C GLY A 465 34.39 -76.68 -20.24
N ASP A 466 33.12 -76.23 -20.16
CA ASP A 466 32.73 -75.00 -19.45
C ASP A 466 32.99 -75.08 -17.93
N VAL A 467 32.76 -76.27 -17.32
CA VAL A 467 33.12 -76.48 -15.90
C VAL A 467 34.63 -76.40 -15.72
N TYR A 468 35.42 -77.01 -16.65
CA TYR A 468 36.89 -76.93 -16.65
C TYR A 468 37.41 -75.50 -16.71
N LEU A 469 36.88 -74.67 -17.63
CA LEU A 469 37.28 -73.29 -17.81
C LEU A 469 36.89 -72.45 -16.57
N LYS A 470 35.69 -72.68 -15.94
CA LYS A 470 35.26 -72.00 -14.69
C LYS A 470 36.17 -72.39 -13.51
N THR A 471 36.58 -73.65 -13.43
CA THR A 471 37.49 -74.14 -12.38
C THR A 471 38.88 -73.52 -12.54
N ALA A 472 39.42 -73.50 -13.80
CA ALA A 472 40.67 -72.85 -14.14
C ALA A 472 40.68 -71.37 -13.78
N SER A 473 39.63 -70.62 -14.20
CA SER A 473 39.52 -69.19 -13.90
C SER A 473 39.44 -68.90 -12.38
N LYS A 474 38.69 -69.69 -11.62
CA LYS A 474 38.61 -69.58 -10.13
C LYS A 474 39.96 -69.84 -9.48
N SER A 475 40.73 -70.82 -9.96
CA SER A 475 42.03 -71.15 -9.40
C SER A 475 43.03 -70.02 -9.65
N ILE A 476 43.03 -69.44 -10.85
CA ILE A 476 43.88 -68.31 -11.18
C ILE A 476 43.49 -67.11 -10.27
N CYS A 477 42.20 -66.79 -10.20
CA CYS A 477 41.71 -65.65 -9.36
C CYS A 477 42.03 -65.86 -7.87
N ARG A 478 42.01 -67.06 -7.36
CA ARG A 478 42.34 -67.39 -5.96
C ARG A 478 43.79 -67.11 -5.61
N ILE A 479 44.70 -67.39 -6.54
CA ILE A 479 46.13 -67.22 -6.33
C ILE A 479 46.59 -65.81 -6.59
N PHE A 480 46.05 -65.17 -7.63
CA PHE A 480 46.41 -63.83 -8.04
C PHE A 480 45.31 -62.84 -7.59
N ALA A 481 45.01 -62.85 -6.31
CA ALA A 481 43.84 -62.19 -5.79
C ALA A 481 43.86 -60.62 -5.87
N HIS A 482 45.06 -60.04 -5.95
CA HIS A 482 45.26 -58.58 -6.06
C HIS A 482 45.58 -58.14 -7.49
N SER A 483 45.57 -59.06 -8.45
CA SER A 483 45.84 -58.77 -9.86
C SER A 483 44.65 -59.06 -10.77
N PRO A 484 44.38 -58.21 -11.77
CA PRO A 484 43.30 -58.46 -12.70
C PRO A 484 43.58 -59.69 -13.57
N VAL A 485 42.59 -60.57 -13.59
CA VAL A 485 42.60 -61.80 -14.40
C VAL A 485 41.68 -61.61 -15.59
N PHE A 486 42.16 -62.01 -16.78
CA PHE A 486 41.46 -61.83 -18.04
C PHE A 486 41.33 -63.15 -18.76
N ARG A 487 40.25 -63.39 -19.48
CA ARG A 487 40.10 -64.41 -20.46
C ARG A 487 40.27 -63.77 -21.84
N LEU A 488 41.33 -64.08 -22.56
CA LEU A 488 41.68 -63.50 -23.87
C LEU A 488 40.95 -64.16 -25.02
N GLY A 489 40.63 -65.45 -24.88
CA GLY A 489 39.89 -66.22 -25.87
C GLY A 489 39.89 -67.71 -25.50
N GLY A 490 38.97 -68.47 -25.98
CA GLY A 490 38.91 -69.92 -25.84
C GLY A 490 39.37 -70.47 -24.49
N ASP A 491 40.62 -71.00 -24.47
CA ASP A 491 41.34 -71.61 -23.36
C ASP A 491 42.45 -70.76 -22.75
N GLU A 492 42.59 -69.48 -23.22
CA GLU A 492 43.69 -68.57 -22.85
C GLU A 492 43.26 -67.56 -21.77
N PHE A 493 44.10 -67.49 -20.75
CA PHE A 493 43.94 -66.51 -19.69
C PHE A 493 45.22 -65.68 -19.51
N ALA A 494 45.01 -64.41 -19.11
CA ALA A 494 46.14 -63.55 -18.76
C ALA A 494 45.93 -62.97 -17.37
N VAL A 495 47.03 -62.82 -16.66
CA VAL A 495 47.03 -62.06 -15.36
C VAL A 495 48.04 -60.93 -15.50
N LEU A 496 47.60 -59.74 -15.15
CA LEU A 496 48.46 -58.55 -15.14
C LEU A 496 48.92 -58.31 -13.69
N LEU A 497 50.16 -58.68 -13.38
CA LEU A 497 50.74 -58.52 -12.04
C LEU A 497 51.26 -57.12 -11.83
N GLN A 498 50.82 -56.50 -10.77
CA GLN A 498 51.28 -55.18 -10.28
C GLN A 498 51.41 -55.19 -8.76
N GLY A 499 52.17 -54.24 -8.20
CA GLY A 499 52.30 -54.09 -6.75
C GLY A 499 52.80 -55.37 -6.05
N ASP A 500 52.10 -55.77 -4.99
CA ASP A 500 52.51 -56.94 -4.17
C ASP A 500 52.55 -58.23 -4.96
N ASP A 501 51.62 -58.48 -5.88
CA ASP A 501 51.61 -59.69 -6.72
C ASP A 501 52.79 -59.67 -7.71
N TYR A 502 53.21 -58.51 -8.19
CA TYR A 502 54.39 -58.36 -8.99
C TYR A 502 55.68 -58.68 -8.22
N MET A 503 55.78 -58.19 -6.98
CA MET A 503 56.95 -58.47 -6.13
C MET A 503 57.07 -59.95 -5.75
N ASN A 504 55.92 -60.61 -5.52
CA ASN A 504 55.84 -62.00 -5.09
C ASN A 504 55.59 -62.99 -6.24
N ARG A 505 55.75 -62.55 -7.47
CA ARG A 505 55.39 -63.30 -8.69
C ARG A 505 55.92 -64.74 -8.73
N GLU A 506 57.17 -64.98 -8.35
CA GLU A 506 57.78 -66.31 -8.32
C GLU A 506 57.08 -67.25 -7.33
N SER A 507 56.83 -66.74 -6.13
CA SER A 507 56.12 -67.46 -5.07
C SER A 507 54.65 -67.74 -5.44
N LEU A 508 53.99 -66.82 -6.13
CA LEU A 508 52.62 -67.01 -6.62
C LEU A 508 52.54 -68.09 -7.72
N LEU A 509 53.52 -68.14 -8.61
CA LEU A 509 53.57 -69.18 -9.61
C LEU A 509 53.84 -70.58 -9.01
N GLN A 510 54.73 -70.66 -8.00
CA GLN A 510 54.95 -71.93 -7.28
C GLN A 510 53.71 -72.39 -6.52
N ARG A 511 53.04 -71.42 -5.91
CA ARG A 511 51.79 -71.66 -5.20
C ARG A 511 50.65 -72.07 -6.15
N PHE A 512 50.59 -71.53 -7.36
CA PHE A 512 49.67 -71.99 -8.39
C PHE A 512 49.88 -73.47 -8.73
N ASP A 513 51.15 -73.89 -8.97
CA ASP A 513 51.50 -75.29 -9.28
C ASP A 513 51.12 -76.24 -8.15
N SER A 514 51.49 -75.92 -6.90
CA SER A 514 51.15 -76.76 -5.74
C SER A 514 49.65 -76.84 -5.52
N THR A 515 48.93 -75.71 -5.68
CA THR A 515 47.45 -75.69 -5.55
C THR A 515 46.79 -76.50 -6.67
N ALA A 516 47.34 -76.48 -7.91
CA ALA A 516 46.82 -77.29 -8.99
C ALA A 516 47.03 -78.81 -8.69
N GLU A 517 48.18 -79.17 -8.14
CA GLU A 517 48.45 -80.55 -7.70
C GLU A 517 47.52 -81.02 -6.59
N GLU A 518 47.30 -80.17 -5.54
CA GLU A 518 46.37 -80.43 -4.44
C GLU A 518 44.94 -80.66 -4.95
N VAL A 519 44.42 -79.71 -5.77
CA VAL A 519 43.06 -79.81 -6.35
C VAL A 519 42.96 -81.08 -7.22
N ASN A 520 43.98 -81.40 -7.98
CA ASN A 520 43.99 -82.58 -8.84
C ASN A 520 44.05 -83.94 -8.06
N ALA A 521 44.55 -83.87 -6.82
CA ALA A 521 44.54 -85.07 -5.94
C ALA A 521 43.15 -85.29 -5.31
N GLU A 522 42.38 -84.28 -5.11
CA GLU A 522 41.05 -84.34 -4.48
C GLU A 522 39.93 -84.67 -5.48
N VAL A 523 40.09 -84.39 -6.76
CA VAL A 523 39.04 -84.57 -7.76
C VAL A 523 39.27 -85.85 -8.61
N SER A 524 38.18 -86.54 -8.88
CA SER A 524 38.21 -87.77 -9.65
C SER A 524 37.91 -87.56 -11.14
N ASN A 525 37.15 -86.52 -11.46
CA ASN A 525 36.69 -86.26 -12.82
C ASN A 525 37.75 -85.53 -13.63
N PRO A 526 38.04 -85.97 -14.85
CA PRO A 526 39.05 -85.33 -15.70
C PRO A 526 38.81 -83.85 -16.00
N TRP A 527 37.52 -83.41 -16.08
CA TRP A 527 37.14 -82.04 -16.38
C TRP A 527 37.17 -81.11 -15.15
N GLU A 528 37.48 -81.65 -13.99
CA GLU A 528 37.68 -80.89 -12.74
C GLU A 528 39.14 -80.69 -12.39
N LYS A 529 40.01 -81.42 -13.06
CA LYS A 529 41.48 -81.38 -12.89
C LYS A 529 42.04 -80.14 -13.56
N ILE A 530 42.91 -79.40 -12.87
CA ILE A 530 43.58 -78.25 -13.39
C ILE A 530 44.88 -78.66 -14.11
N SER A 531 44.91 -78.48 -15.41
CA SER A 531 46.11 -78.62 -16.19
C SER A 531 46.28 -77.43 -17.12
N MET A 532 47.19 -76.56 -16.78
CA MET A 532 47.40 -75.30 -17.51
C MET A 532 48.88 -75.10 -17.76
N ALA A 533 49.20 -74.81 -19.01
CA ALA A 533 50.52 -74.30 -19.36
C ALA A 533 50.58 -72.80 -18.94
N ARG A 534 51.74 -72.38 -18.50
CA ARG A 534 51.92 -70.98 -18.06
C ARG A 534 53.27 -70.41 -18.56
N GLY A 535 53.24 -69.10 -18.77
CA GLY A 535 54.48 -68.37 -19.10
C GLY A 535 54.40 -66.95 -18.50
N ILE A 536 55.48 -66.52 -17.90
CA ILE A 536 55.57 -65.15 -17.30
C ILE A 536 56.64 -64.35 -18.06
N ALA A 537 56.31 -63.08 -18.30
CA ALA A 537 57.26 -62.07 -18.72
C ALA A 537 57.16 -60.82 -17.93
N VAL A 538 58.29 -60.30 -17.51
CA VAL A 538 58.40 -59.02 -16.78
C VAL A 538 58.61 -57.91 -17.81
N PHE A 539 58.02 -56.76 -17.57
CA PHE A 539 58.26 -55.54 -18.33
C PHE A 539 59.72 -55.11 -18.16
N LEU A 540 60.40 -54.91 -19.24
CA LEU A 540 61.78 -54.49 -19.28
C LEU A 540 61.86 -53.03 -19.77
N PRO A 541 62.14 -52.09 -18.91
CA PRO A 541 62.09 -50.66 -19.26
C PRO A 541 62.99 -50.22 -20.39
N ASP A 542 64.09 -50.98 -20.63
CA ASP A 542 65.08 -50.63 -21.65
C ASP A 542 64.77 -51.19 -23.05
N THR A 543 63.87 -52.14 -23.13
CA THR A 543 63.56 -52.83 -24.38
C THR A 543 62.11 -52.85 -24.79
N ASP A 544 61.22 -52.78 -23.81
CA ASP A 544 59.79 -52.81 -24.06
C ASP A 544 59.20 -51.39 -24.19
N VAL A 545 58.53 -51.13 -25.30
CA VAL A 545 57.86 -49.85 -25.58
C VAL A 545 56.34 -49.97 -25.46
N GLU A 546 55.79 -51.16 -25.33
CA GLU A 546 54.37 -51.42 -25.18
C GLU A 546 54.10 -52.75 -24.46
N VAL A 547 52.90 -52.87 -23.84
CA VAL A 547 52.42 -54.06 -23.13
C VAL A 547 52.36 -55.28 -24.03
N GLY A 548 52.09 -55.07 -25.33
CA GLY A 548 52.02 -56.13 -26.32
C GLY A 548 53.33 -56.94 -26.50
N GLN A 549 54.48 -56.28 -26.25
CA GLN A 549 55.78 -57.00 -26.31
C GLN A 549 55.95 -57.91 -25.09
N VAL A 550 55.54 -57.47 -23.91
CA VAL A 550 55.57 -58.31 -22.70
C VAL A 550 54.60 -59.48 -22.82
N LEU A 551 53.38 -59.21 -23.34
CA LEU A 551 52.38 -60.24 -23.59
C LEU A 551 52.94 -61.34 -24.54
N ARG A 552 53.59 -60.95 -25.64
CA ARG A 552 54.18 -61.88 -26.62
C ARG A 552 55.26 -62.78 -25.98
N ARG A 553 56.15 -62.20 -25.18
CA ARG A 553 57.17 -63.00 -24.47
C ARG A 553 56.55 -63.93 -23.42
N ALA A 554 55.50 -63.54 -22.76
CA ALA A 554 54.74 -64.39 -21.82
C ALA A 554 54.10 -65.55 -22.59
N ASP A 555 53.51 -65.29 -23.74
CA ASP A 555 52.88 -66.27 -24.59
C ASP A 555 53.93 -67.30 -25.19
N GLU A 556 55.05 -66.78 -25.65
CA GLU A 556 56.16 -67.65 -26.12
C GLU A 556 56.60 -68.62 -25.01
N ARG A 557 56.80 -68.13 -23.79
CA ARG A 557 57.17 -68.99 -22.63
C ARG A 557 56.05 -69.95 -22.23
N MET A 558 54.83 -69.55 -22.31
CA MET A 558 53.68 -70.41 -22.05
C MET A 558 53.60 -71.53 -23.09
N TYR A 559 53.89 -71.22 -24.39
CA TYR A 559 53.92 -72.22 -25.44
C TYR A 559 55.06 -73.19 -25.26
N GLU A 560 56.26 -72.77 -24.88
CA GLU A 560 57.37 -73.62 -24.50
C GLU A 560 56.98 -74.61 -23.37
N ASN A 561 56.44 -74.08 -22.30
CA ASN A 561 55.93 -74.85 -21.16
C ASN A 561 54.82 -75.85 -21.58
N LYS A 562 53.94 -75.46 -22.48
CA LYS A 562 52.91 -76.34 -23.05
C LYS A 562 53.48 -77.50 -23.79
N ARG A 563 54.58 -77.29 -24.51
CA ARG A 563 55.31 -78.41 -25.22
C ARG A 563 55.97 -79.37 -24.24
N GLU A 564 56.63 -78.88 -23.21
CA GLU A 564 57.22 -79.67 -22.15
C GLU A 564 56.23 -80.58 -21.43
N MET A 565 55.08 -79.96 -21.06
CA MET A 565 53.96 -80.64 -20.40
C MET A 565 53.38 -81.75 -21.28
N LYS A 566 53.29 -81.56 -22.62
CA LYS A 566 52.73 -82.54 -23.53
C LYS A 566 53.69 -83.76 -23.73
N VAL A 567 54.99 -83.58 -23.56
CA VAL A 567 55.97 -84.67 -23.64
C VAL A 567 55.95 -85.52 -22.36
N SER A 568 55.68 -84.90 -21.21
CA SER A 568 55.73 -85.54 -19.86
C SER A 568 54.40 -86.09 -19.34
N ALA A 569 53.26 -85.71 -19.92
CA ALA A 569 51.95 -86.05 -19.40
C ALA A 569 51.18 -87.00 -20.34
N VAL A 570 50.56 -88.03 -19.76
CA VAL A 570 49.57 -88.88 -20.46
C VAL A 570 48.25 -88.10 -20.51
N PRO A 571 47.60 -87.96 -21.68
CA PRO A 571 46.31 -87.21 -21.76
C PRO A 571 45.27 -87.84 -20.81
N PRO A 572 44.48 -87.03 -20.14
CA PRO A 572 43.47 -87.54 -19.20
C PRO A 572 42.35 -88.35 -19.87
N VAL A 573 42.34 -88.39 -21.18
CA VAL A 573 41.42 -89.16 -22.03
C VAL A 573 42.21 -89.78 -23.18
N PRO A 574 42.01 -91.05 -23.54
CA PRO A 574 42.67 -91.69 -24.71
C PRO A 574 42.29 -90.93 -25.99
N ALA A 575 43.30 -90.61 -26.81
CA ALA A 575 43.04 -90.08 -28.16
C ALA A 575 42.35 -91.13 -28.99
N TYR A 576 41.14 -90.89 -29.47
CA TYR A 576 40.53 -91.71 -30.51
C TYR A 576 41.14 -91.44 -31.87
#